data_b488583e9645a9054187ec6793e5a242
#
_entry.id   b488583e9645a9054187ec6793e5a242
#
_cell.length_a   1.000
_cell.length_b   1.000
_cell.length_c   1.000
_cell.angle_alpha   90.00
_cell.angle_beta   90.00
_cell.angle_gamma   90.00
#
_symmetry.space_group_name_H-M   'P 1'
#
loop_
_entity.id
_entity.type
_entity.pdbx_description
1 polymer ?
#
loop_
_entity_poly.entity_id
_entity_poly.type
_entity_poly.pdbx_seq_one_letter_code
_entity_poly.pdbx_strand_id
1 'polypeptide(L)'
;YLLTIIGDLAKYDLDGIFLDRCRYDGMASDFSDISKQKFEQYLGTTVSDSPACTESTYFKQWLAFRAQVIHDFIVKARKAVKDHNPDLRFGVYVGAWYSTYYEYGVNWASPNYNAAADFSRWASEEWNRAGYADQLDYLLLGAYAGANSIYGTTEWTCQGFCERAQKYLAGAVQFAGGPDVGNGSGFENGGQGNAVRQSVDACINASDGYFLFDMVHVRQYG
;
A
#
# COMPACT_ATOMS: atom_id res chain seq x y z
N TYR A 1 -5.09 21.50 1.53
CA TYR A 1 -4.18 21.61 2.67
C TYR A 1 -3.00 20.63 2.54
N LEU A 2 -3.21 19.28 2.53
CA LEU A 2 -2.11 18.30 2.43
C LEU A 2 -1.27 18.49 1.17
N LEU A 3 -1.88 18.75 0.02
CA LEU A 3 -1.16 19.00 -1.23
C LEU A 3 -0.27 20.26 -1.14
N THR A 4 -0.68 21.28 -0.41
CA THR A 4 0.14 22.47 -0.15
C THR A 4 1.38 22.11 0.65
N ILE A 5 1.22 21.31 1.72
CA ILE A 5 2.36 20.83 2.54
C ILE A 5 3.33 19.99 1.69
N ILE A 6 2.82 19.07 0.87
CA ILE A 6 3.64 18.24 -0.02
C ILE A 6 4.42 19.10 -1.01
N GLY A 7 3.77 20.09 -1.62
CA GLY A 7 4.43 21.06 -2.52
C GLY A 7 5.46 21.93 -1.80
N ASP A 8 5.24 22.30 -0.55
CA ASP A 8 6.22 23.05 0.24
C ASP A 8 7.43 22.19 0.59
N LEU A 9 7.24 20.91 0.94
CA LEU A 9 8.34 19.97 1.16
C LEU A 9 9.19 19.78 -0.10
N ALA A 10 8.58 19.76 -1.28
CA ALA A 10 9.28 19.59 -2.54
C ALA A 10 10.22 20.75 -2.91
N LYS A 11 10.20 21.86 -2.17
CA LYS A 11 11.11 23.01 -2.34
C LYS A 11 12.44 22.83 -1.62
N TYR A 12 12.54 21.85 -0.72
CA TYR A 12 13.78 21.55 0.01
C TYR A 12 14.70 20.65 -0.83
N ASP A 13 15.97 20.66 -0.48
CA ASP A 13 16.99 19.78 -1.08
C ASP A 13 16.85 18.36 -0.51
N LEU A 14 16.00 17.58 -1.17
CA LEU A 14 15.65 16.21 -0.82
C LEU A 14 15.88 15.29 -2.01
N ASP A 15 16.19 14.02 -1.76
CA ASP A 15 16.27 12.97 -2.79
C ASP A 15 14.90 12.40 -3.15
N GLY A 16 13.96 12.44 -2.22
CA GLY A 16 12.62 11.90 -2.43
C GLY A 16 11.65 12.22 -1.30
N ILE A 17 10.38 12.08 -1.61
CA ILE A 17 9.27 12.17 -0.66
C ILE A 17 8.46 10.88 -0.78
N PHE A 18 8.15 10.25 0.35
CA PHE A 18 7.17 9.17 0.37
C PHE A 18 6.03 9.46 1.35
N LEU A 19 4.86 8.95 1.01
CA LEU A 19 3.68 9.04 1.86
C LEU A 19 3.54 7.74 2.67
N ASP A 20 3.50 7.89 3.99
CA ASP A 20 3.15 6.80 4.88
C ASP A 20 1.66 6.87 5.22
N ARG A 21 1.03 5.70 5.37
CA ARG A 21 -0.38 5.56 5.79
C ARG A 21 -1.38 6.38 4.95
N CYS A 22 -1.10 6.54 3.65
CA CYS A 22 -2.05 7.15 2.71
C CYS A 22 -3.21 6.18 2.44
N ARG A 23 -4.11 6.03 3.41
CA ARG A 23 -5.17 5.02 3.42
C ARG A 23 -6.28 5.41 4.38
N TYR A 24 -7.43 4.76 4.25
CA TYR A 24 -8.47 4.78 5.28
C TYR A 24 -8.02 3.98 6.52
N ASP A 25 -8.67 4.21 7.65
CA ASP A 25 -8.38 3.48 8.89
C ASP A 25 -8.90 2.03 8.88
N GLY A 26 -9.90 1.75 8.07
CA GLY A 26 -10.48 0.41 7.88
C GLY A 26 -11.81 0.46 7.13
N MET A 27 -12.54 -0.65 7.13
CA MET A 27 -13.84 -0.75 6.46
C MET A 27 -14.89 0.20 7.03
N ALA A 28 -14.80 0.57 8.31
CA ALA A 28 -15.71 1.50 8.96
C ALA A 28 -15.49 2.97 8.58
N SER A 29 -14.45 3.29 7.83
CA SER A 29 -14.12 4.63 7.35
C SER A 29 -14.33 4.72 5.83
N ASP A 30 -14.81 5.80 5.26
CA ASP A 30 -15.50 6.96 5.81
C ASP A 30 -16.96 6.95 5.36
N PHE A 31 -17.89 7.03 6.31
CA PHE A 31 -19.35 7.05 6.07
C PHE A 31 -19.96 8.42 6.36
N SER A 32 -19.20 9.51 6.27
CA SER A 32 -19.73 10.85 6.33
C SER A 32 -20.76 11.08 5.22
N ASP A 33 -21.68 12.00 5.43
CA ASP A 33 -22.68 12.36 4.42
C ASP A 33 -22.02 12.84 3.13
N ILE A 34 -20.84 13.49 3.23
CA ILE A 34 -20.05 13.91 2.06
C ILE A 34 -19.55 12.71 1.26
N SER A 35 -19.03 11.68 1.93
CA SER A 35 -18.54 10.48 1.26
C SER A 35 -19.66 9.67 0.65
N LYS A 36 -20.82 9.58 1.32
CA LYS A 36 -22.03 8.94 0.76
C LYS A 36 -22.52 9.66 -0.49
N GLN A 37 -22.65 11.00 -0.45
CA GLN A 37 -23.05 11.80 -1.61
C GLN A 37 -22.09 11.63 -2.80
N LYS A 38 -20.78 11.63 -2.55
CA LYS A 38 -19.79 11.38 -3.61
C LYS A 38 -19.88 9.97 -4.19
N PHE A 39 -20.15 8.99 -3.35
CA PHE A 39 -20.37 7.62 -3.82
C PHE A 39 -21.62 7.49 -4.66
N GLU A 40 -22.74 8.10 -4.27
CA GLU A 40 -23.98 8.15 -5.06
C GLU A 40 -23.75 8.87 -6.40
N GLN A 41 -22.98 9.96 -6.41
CA GLN A 41 -22.56 10.61 -7.65
C GLN A 41 -21.72 9.71 -8.54
N TYR A 42 -20.78 8.95 -7.95
CA TYR A 42 -19.96 7.97 -8.65
C TYR A 42 -20.81 6.86 -9.28
N LEU A 43 -21.83 6.39 -8.59
CA LEU A 43 -22.78 5.37 -9.09
C LEU A 43 -23.80 5.90 -10.07
N GLY A 44 -24.15 7.19 -10.00
CA GLY A 44 -25.28 7.78 -10.72
C GLY A 44 -26.66 7.38 -10.15
N THR A 45 -26.72 6.89 -8.91
CA THR A 45 -27.95 6.47 -8.23
C THR A 45 -27.84 6.61 -6.72
N THR A 46 -28.96 6.64 -6.00
CA THR A 46 -28.98 6.64 -4.54
C THR A 46 -28.77 5.24 -3.98
N VAL A 47 -28.20 5.15 -2.79
CA VAL A 47 -27.89 3.91 -2.09
C VAL A 47 -28.73 3.79 -0.84
N SER A 48 -29.55 2.73 -0.74
CA SER A 48 -30.48 2.50 0.38
C SER A 48 -29.89 1.66 1.51
N ASP A 49 -28.89 0.85 1.20
CA ASP A 49 -28.21 -0.05 2.15
C ASP A 49 -26.76 0.40 2.46
N SER A 50 -26.16 -0.19 3.48
CA SER A 50 -24.75 0.10 3.78
C SER A 50 -23.84 -0.55 2.72
N PRO A 51 -23.13 0.22 1.90
CA PRO A 51 -22.30 -0.35 0.83
C PRO A 51 -21.07 -1.09 1.34
N ALA A 52 -20.70 -0.93 2.60
CA ALA A 52 -19.60 -1.67 3.22
C ALA A 52 -20.00 -3.08 3.70
N CYS A 53 -21.28 -3.40 3.69
CA CYS A 53 -21.73 -4.76 3.96
C CYS A 53 -21.39 -5.68 2.78
N THR A 54 -20.81 -6.83 3.06
CA THR A 54 -20.40 -7.80 2.02
C THR A 54 -21.56 -8.37 1.23
N GLU A 55 -22.75 -8.31 1.78
CA GLU A 55 -24.01 -8.70 1.15
C GLU A 55 -24.64 -7.56 0.31
N SER A 56 -24.12 -6.34 0.41
CA SER A 56 -24.59 -5.22 -0.39
C SER A 56 -24.34 -5.45 -1.88
N THR A 57 -25.32 -5.11 -2.69
CA THR A 57 -25.17 -5.07 -4.16
C THR A 57 -24.06 -4.11 -4.61
N TYR A 58 -23.75 -3.11 -3.79
CA TYR A 58 -22.77 -2.06 -4.10
C TYR A 58 -21.40 -2.29 -3.45
N PHE A 59 -21.17 -3.43 -2.80
CA PHE A 59 -19.93 -3.69 -2.05
C PHE A 59 -18.67 -3.47 -2.90
N LYS A 60 -18.58 -4.09 -4.07
CA LYS A 60 -17.41 -3.96 -4.95
C LYS A 60 -17.23 -2.54 -5.49
N GLN A 61 -18.32 -1.87 -5.82
CA GLN A 61 -18.31 -0.48 -6.28
C GLN A 61 -17.84 0.46 -5.16
N TRP A 62 -18.25 0.20 -3.91
CA TRP A 62 -17.80 0.96 -2.75
C TRP A 62 -16.29 0.81 -2.55
N LEU A 63 -15.75 -0.41 -2.65
CA LEU A 63 -14.33 -0.65 -2.56
C LEU A 63 -13.56 0.06 -3.68
N ALA A 64 -14.03 -0.04 -4.92
CA ALA A 64 -13.44 0.62 -6.07
C ALA A 64 -13.48 2.15 -5.95
N PHE A 65 -14.59 2.72 -5.48
CA PHE A 65 -14.72 4.15 -5.21
C PHE A 65 -13.69 4.64 -4.18
N ARG A 66 -13.52 3.93 -3.07
CA ARG A 66 -12.52 4.27 -2.06
C ARG A 66 -11.09 4.22 -2.62
N ALA A 67 -10.79 3.19 -3.41
CA ALA A 67 -9.51 3.07 -4.08
C ALA A 67 -9.28 4.21 -5.08
N GLN A 68 -10.31 4.62 -5.82
CA GLN A 68 -10.24 5.76 -6.74
C GLN A 68 -9.96 7.08 -6.01
N VAL A 69 -10.55 7.30 -4.83
CA VAL A 69 -10.28 8.49 -4.02
C VAL A 69 -8.79 8.57 -3.61
N ILE A 70 -8.22 7.44 -3.19
CA ILE A 70 -6.79 7.37 -2.85
C ILE A 70 -5.92 7.53 -4.10
N HIS A 71 -6.24 6.86 -5.20
CA HIS A 71 -5.55 7.01 -6.48
C HIS A 71 -5.50 8.48 -6.91
N ASP A 72 -6.65 9.17 -6.91
CA ASP A 72 -6.73 10.57 -7.32
C ASP A 72 -5.89 11.50 -6.42
N PHE A 73 -5.80 11.17 -5.13
CA PHE A 73 -4.92 11.89 -4.22
C PHE A 73 -3.44 11.65 -4.54
N ILE A 74 -3.04 10.41 -4.81
CA ILE A 74 -1.67 10.04 -5.20
C ILE A 74 -1.25 10.80 -6.49
N VAL A 75 -2.11 10.82 -7.51
CA VAL A 75 -1.85 11.56 -8.76
C VAL A 75 -1.62 13.06 -8.49
N LYS A 76 -2.47 13.67 -7.66
CA LYS A 76 -2.34 15.09 -7.28
C LYS A 76 -1.10 15.34 -6.43
N ALA A 77 -0.76 14.44 -5.51
CA ALA A 77 0.42 14.55 -4.67
C ALA A 77 1.70 14.45 -5.52
N ARG A 78 1.77 13.45 -6.42
CA ARG A 78 2.86 13.35 -7.39
C ARG A 78 3.02 14.63 -8.22
N LYS A 79 1.90 15.14 -8.72
CA LYS A 79 1.93 16.39 -9.49
C LYS A 79 2.47 17.55 -8.66
N ALA A 80 2.04 17.71 -7.41
CA ALA A 80 2.51 18.76 -6.52
C ALA A 80 4.03 18.66 -6.26
N VAL A 81 4.58 17.44 -6.15
CA VAL A 81 6.03 17.24 -6.05
C VAL A 81 6.75 17.61 -7.34
N LYS A 82 6.30 17.04 -8.48
CA LYS A 82 6.99 17.19 -9.77
C LYS A 82 6.89 18.61 -10.36
N ASP A 83 5.86 19.37 -10.04
CA ASP A 83 5.73 20.77 -10.44
C ASP A 83 6.81 21.66 -9.78
N HIS A 84 7.31 21.31 -8.60
CA HIS A 84 8.39 22.03 -7.92
C HIS A 84 9.77 21.48 -8.22
N ASN A 85 9.90 20.16 -8.27
CA ASN A 85 11.18 19.51 -8.59
C ASN A 85 10.89 18.21 -9.37
N PRO A 86 11.08 18.20 -10.70
CA PRO A 86 10.81 17.03 -11.54
C PRO A 86 11.73 15.83 -11.23
N ASP A 87 12.92 16.07 -10.66
CA ASP A 87 13.90 15.04 -10.34
C ASP A 87 13.64 14.40 -8.97
N LEU A 88 12.86 15.07 -8.11
CA LEU A 88 12.54 14.57 -6.76
C LEU A 88 11.70 13.29 -6.85
N ARG A 89 12.19 12.21 -6.28
CA ARG A 89 11.49 10.92 -6.33
C ARG A 89 10.26 10.93 -5.43
N PHE A 90 9.15 10.39 -5.95
CA PHE A 90 7.89 10.29 -5.23
C PHE A 90 7.50 8.83 -5.01
N GLY A 91 7.21 8.44 -3.78
CA GLY A 91 6.86 7.08 -3.43
C GLY A 91 5.80 6.99 -2.33
N VAL A 92 5.42 5.77 -2.01
CA VAL A 92 4.51 5.47 -0.89
C VAL A 92 5.04 4.26 -0.11
N TYR A 93 4.66 4.20 1.16
CA TYR A 93 4.74 2.98 1.96
C TYR A 93 3.38 2.29 1.99
N VAL A 94 3.37 0.97 1.81
CA VAL A 94 2.17 0.12 1.90
C VAL A 94 2.49 -1.20 2.61
N GLY A 95 1.45 -1.82 3.20
CA GLY A 95 1.55 -3.19 3.69
C GLY A 95 1.45 -4.21 2.57
N ALA A 96 2.20 -5.28 2.67
CA ALA A 96 2.30 -6.31 1.64
C ALA A 96 1.06 -7.24 1.55
N TRP A 97 0.19 -7.25 2.55
CA TRP A 97 -1.01 -8.09 2.63
C TRP A 97 -2.13 -7.59 1.70
N TYR A 98 -1.88 -7.68 0.40
CA TYR A 98 -2.77 -7.17 -0.65
C TYR A 98 -4.16 -7.79 -0.61
N SER A 99 -4.26 -9.08 -0.25
CA SER A 99 -5.51 -9.84 -0.21
C SER A 99 -6.58 -9.24 0.72
N THR A 100 -6.15 -8.47 1.73
CA THR A 100 -7.03 -7.77 2.69
C THR A 100 -6.87 -6.24 2.66
N TYR A 101 -5.97 -5.71 1.82
CA TYR A 101 -5.66 -4.28 1.81
C TYR A 101 -6.81 -3.42 1.24
N TYR A 102 -7.77 -4.07 0.57
CA TYR A 102 -9.02 -3.42 0.16
C TYR A 102 -9.81 -2.83 1.35
N GLU A 103 -9.66 -3.40 2.55
CA GLU A 103 -10.30 -2.90 3.77
C GLU A 103 -9.86 -1.47 4.10
N TYR A 104 -8.66 -1.10 3.70
CA TYR A 104 -8.08 0.24 3.85
C TYR A 104 -8.29 1.14 2.63
N GLY A 105 -9.06 0.70 1.64
CA GLY A 105 -9.36 1.46 0.43
C GLY A 105 -8.16 1.75 -0.45
N VAL A 106 -7.17 0.87 -0.48
CA VAL A 106 -5.92 1.10 -1.22
C VAL A 106 -5.68 0.01 -2.24
N ASN A 107 -5.49 0.39 -3.49
CA ASN A 107 -4.99 -0.46 -4.56
C ASN A 107 -3.60 0.01 -4.99
N TRP A 108 -2.57 -0.52 -4.34
CA TRP A 108 -1.18 -0.21 -4.68
C TRP A 108 -0.62 -1.04 -5.86
N ALA A 109 -1.44 -1.89 -6.46
CA ALA A 109 -1.04 -2.68 -7.63
C ALA A 109 -0.94 -1.82 -8.91
N SER A 110 -0.38 -2.40 -9.95
CA SER A 110 -0.44 -1.85 -11.30
C SER A 110 -1.90 -1.85 -11.81
N PRO A 111 -2.35 -0.82 -12.54
CA PRO A 111 -3.64 -0.87 -13.23
C PRO A 111 -3.72 -1.98 -14.29
N ASN A 112 -2.58 -2.53 -14.71
CA ASN A 112 -2.50 -3.67 -15.63
C ASN A 112 -2.64 -5.04 -14.93
N TYR A 113 -2.61 -5.09 -13.60
CA TYR A 113 -2.85 -6.32 -12.87
C TYR A 113 -4.35 -6.59 -12.72
N ASN A 114 -4.78 -7.77 -13.15
CA ASN A 114 -6.18 -8.16 -13.06
C ASN A 114 -6.51 -8.76 -11.67
N ALA A 115 -6.67 -7.91 -10.67
CA ALA A 115 -7.04 -8.32 -9.31
C ALA A 115 -8.41 -9.03 -9.29
N ALA A 116 -9.32 -8.69 -10.18
CA ALA A 116 -10.66 -9.31 -10.24
C ALA A 116 -10.59 -10.80 -10.58
N ALA A 117 -9.55 -11.26 -11.30
CA ALA A 117 -9.35 -12.68 -11.58
C ALA A 117 -8.89 -13.46 -10.34
N ASP A 118 -7.99 -12.88 -9.55
CA ASP A 118 -7.44 -13.54 -8.35
C ASP A 118 -8.32 -13.37 -7.09
N PHE A 119 -9.05 -12.26 -7.00
CA PHE A 119 -9.82 -11.84 -5.83
C PHE A 119 -11.28 -11.52 -6.20
N SER A 120 -11.93 -12.42 -6.93
CA SER A 120 -13.29 -12.23 -7.46
C SER A 120 -14.37 -11.91 -6.41
N ARG A 121 -14.13 -12.21 -5.13
CA ARG A 121 -15.07 -11.91 -4.05
C ARG A 121 -15.24 -10.41 -3.80
N TRP A 122 -14.17 -9.64 -3.95
CA TRP A 122 -14.16 -8.20 -3.61
C TRP A 122 -13.63 -7.30 -4.73
N ALA A 123 -12.71 -7.76 -5.58
CA ALA A 123 -12.19 -6.96 -6.67
C ALA A 123 -13.14 -6.91 -7.89
N SER A 124 -13.04 -5.84 -8.67
CA SER A 124 -13.76 -5.60 -9.92
C SER A 124 -12.82 -4.95 -10.95
N GLU A 125 -13.28 -4.74 -12.17
CA GLU A 125 -12.52 -3.99 -13.18
C GLU A 125 -12.28 -2.54 -12.76
N GLU A 126 -13.26 -1.92 -12.10
CA GLU A 126 -13.13 -0.57 -11.55
C GLU A 126 -12.01 -0.52 -10.49
N TRP A 127 -11.93 -1.56 -9.64
CA TRP A 127 -10.83 -1.71 -8.70
C TRP A 127 -9.48 -1.78 -9.43
N ASN A 128 -9.36 -2.59 -10.49
CA ASN A 128 -8.11 -2.70 -11.24
C ASN A 128 -7.66 -1.32 -11.77
N ARG A 129 -8.58 -0.53 -12.32
CA ARG A 129 -8.29 0.82 -12.84
C ARG A 129 -7.83 1.82 -11.77
N ALA A 130 -8.20 1.60 -10.52
CA ALA A 130 -7.76 2.42 -9.40
C ALA A 130 -6.36 2.04 -8.87
N GLY A 131 -5.67 1.09 -9.49
CA GLY A 131 -4.28 0.79 -9.21
C GLY A 131 -3.38 2.00 -9.51
N TYR A 132 -2.38 2.26 -8.66
CA TYR A 132 -1.56 3.47 -8.80
C TYR A 132 -0.04 3.21 -8.84
N ALA A 133 0.42 1.96 -8.98
CA ALA A 133 1.85 1.68 -9.02
C ALA A 133 2.60 2.46 -10.11
N ASP A 134 1.98 2.69 -11.27
CA ASP A 134 2.51 3.46 -12.39
C ASP A 134 2.64 4.98 -12.11
N GLN A 135 2.08 5.45 -10.99
CA GLN A 135 2.20 6.83 -10.55
C GLN A 135 3.41 7.07 -9.64
N LEU A 136 4.17 6.03 -9.32
CA LEU A 136 5.25 6.09 -8.33
C LEU A 136 6.62 5.98 -9.00
N ASP A 137 7.63 6.61 -8.40
CA ASP A 137 9.03 6.42 -8.76
C ASP A 137 9.66 5.27 -7.94
N TYR A 138 9.08 4.93 -6.77
CA TYR A 138 9.44 3.79 -5.93
C TYR A 138 8.31 3.41 -4.95
N LEU A 139 8.34 2.18 -4.45
CA LEU A 139 7.40 1.67 -3.45
C LEU A 139 8.15 1.05 -2.26
N LEU A 140 7.76 1.37 -1.04
CA LEU A 140 8.21 0.69 0.18
C LEU A 140 7.12 -0.30 0.61
N LEU A 141 7.46 -1.59 0.59
CA LEU A 141 6.52 -2.69 0.85
C LEU A 141 6.79 -3.33 2.20
N GLY A 142 5.93 -3.12 3.17
CA GLY A 142 6.04 -3.73 4.51
C GLY A 142 5.77 -5.23 4.48
N ALA A 143 6.81 -6.03 4.38
CA ALA A 143 6.76 -7.50 4.41
C ALA A 143 6.78 -8.01 5.87
N TYR A 144 5.76 -7.62 6.64
CA TYR A 144 5.69 -7.79 8.10
C TYR A 144 5.18 -9.18 8.46
N ALA A 145 6.04 -10.17 8.31
CA ALA A 145 5.83 -11.53 8.78
C ALA A 145 6.64 -11.81 10.05
N GLY A 146 6.24 -12.80 10.84
CA GLY A 146 6.96 -13.18 12.06
C GLY A 146 8.29 -13.88 11.76
N ALA A 147 9.17 -13.94 12.78
CA ALA A 147 10.50 -14.55 12.68
C ALA A 147 10.48 -16.04 12.26
N ASN A 148 9.38 -16.73 12.46
CA ASN A 148 9.18 -18.13 12.03
C ASN A 148 8.53 -18.25 10.63
N SER A 149 8.28 -17.13 9.95
CA SER A 149 7.57 -17.04 8.67
C SER A 149 8.36 -16.22 7.67
N ILE A 150 9.66 -16.46 7.54
CA ILE A 150 10.55 -15.66 6.69
C ILE A 150 10.50 -16.15 5.24
N TYR A 151 10.71 -17.45 5.04
CA TYR A 151 10.75 -18.08 3.72
C TYR A 151 9.46 -18.81 3.40
N GLY A 152 9.08 -18.80 2.14
CA GLY A 152 7.90 -19.49 1.62
C GLY A 152 7.22 -18.70 0.51
N THR A 153 6.32 -19.35 -0.22
CA THR A 153 5.59 -18.77 -1.37
C THR A 153 4.20 -18.26 -1.02
N THR A 154 3.78 -18.47 0.23
CA THR A 154 2.47 -17.99 0.70
C THR A 154 2.56 -16.54 1.12
N GLU A 155 1.45 -15.81 1.02
CA GLU A 155 1.26 -14.57 1.75
C GLU A 155 1.57 -14.79 3.25
N TRP A 156 2.00 -13.80 3.99
CA TRP A 156 2.42 -13.91 5.39
C TRP A 156 3.77 -14.60 5.62
N THR A 157 4.62 -14.68 4.58
CA THR A 157 6.06 -14.86 4.73
C THR A 157 6.78 -13.65 4.13
N CYS A 158 7.96 -13.27 4.63
CA CYS A 158 8.69 -12.11 4.10
C CYS A 158 8.98 -12.29 2.58
N GLN A 159 9.48 -13.47 2.20
CA GLN A 159 9.70 -13.81 0.79
C GLN A 159 8.41 -13.81 -0.02
N GLY A 160 7.38 -14.51 0.44
CA GLY A 160 6.11 -14.65 -0.29
C GLY A 160 5.37 -13.34 -0.47
N PHE A 161 5.45 -12.42 0.49
CA PHE A 161 4.95 -11.06 0.34
C PHE A 161 5.62 -10.33 -0.84
N CYS A 162 6.96 -10.38 -0.93
CA CYS A 162 7.70 -9.73 -2.00
C CYS A 162 7.46 -10.40 -3.36
N GLU A 163 7.48 -11.74 -3.44
CA GLU A 163 7.20 -12.47 -4.69
C GLU A 163 5.80 -12.19 -5.24
N ARG A 164 4.79 -12.10 -4.36
CA ARG A 164 3.44 -11.74 -4.76
C ARG A 164 3.34 -10.29 -5.22
N ALA A 165 4.07 -9.39 -4.56
CA ALA A 165 4.11 -7.99 -4.97
C ALA A 165 4.69 -7.82 -6.37
N GLN A 166 5.70 -8.59 -6.78
CA GLN A 166 6.18 -8.59 -8.17
C GLN A 166 5.04 -8.86 -9.17
N LYS A 167 4.19 -9.85 -8.87
CA LYS A 167 3.01 -10.15 -9.70
C LYS A 167 2.03 -8.97 -9.73
N TYR A 168 1.73 -8.38 -8.57
CA TYR A 168 0.73 -7.32 -8.47
C TYR A 168 1.20 -6.00 -9.08
N LEU A 169 2.48 -5.69 -8.94
CA LEU A 169 3.09 -4.51 -9.53
C LEU A 169 3.30 -4.64 -11.03
N ALA A 170 3.43 -5.85 -11.57
CA ALA A 170 3.56 -6.14 -13.00
C ALA A 170 4.64 -5.28 -13.70
N GLY A 171 5.73 -4.97 -12.98
CA GLY A 171 6.85 -4.16 -13.49
C GLY A 171 6.59 -2.65 -13.58
N ALA A 172 5.46 -2.14 -13.06
CA ALA A 172 5.11 -0.73 -13.14
C ALA A 172 6.01 0.17 -12.28
N VAL A 173 6.59 -0.34 -11.21
CA VAL A 173 7.45 0.40 -10.28
C VAL A 173 8.45 -0.55 -9.62
N GLN A 174 9.65 -0.06 -9.33
CA GLN A 174 10.60 -0.74 -8.45
C GLN A 174 10.15 -0.64 -6.98
N PHE A 175 10.41 -1.68 -6.20
CA PHE A 175 10.02 -1.70 -4.80
C PHE A 175 11.09 -2.30 -3.88
N ALA A 176 11.11 -1.80 -2.65
CA ALA A 176 11.93 -2.36 -1.58
C ALA A 176 11.04 -3.10 -0.58
N GLY A 177 11.30 -4.38 -0.37
CA GLY A 177 10.68 -5.14 0.71
C GLY A 177 11.32 -4.79 2.06
N GLY A 178 10.51 -4.69 3.12
CA GLY A 178 11.03 -4.35 4.45
C GLY A 178 10.37 -5.16 5.56
N PRO A 179 11.13 -5.91 6.38
CA PRO A 179 10.59 -6.57 7.56
C PRO A 179 10.36 -5.58 8.72
N ASP A 180 9.40 -5.90 9.58
CA ASP A 180 9.27 -5.30 10.91
C ASP A 180 10.12 -6.10 11.89
N VAL A 181 11.28 -5.56 12.24
CA VAL A 181 12.27 -6.27 13.05
C VAL A 181 12.14 -6.03 14.55
N GLY A 182 11.10 -5.35 14.98
CA GLY A 182 10.87 -5.02 16.39
C GLY A 182 9.52 -5.45 16.93
N ASN A 183 8.47 -5.29 16.15
CA ASN A 183 7.09 -5.55 16.55
C ASN A 183 6.54 -6.87 15.99
N GLY A 184 7.20 -7.44 14.98
CA GLY A 184 6.80 -8.70 14.40
C GLY A 184 6.98 -9.86 15.37
N SER A 185 6.07 -10.85 15.34
CA SER A 185 6.11 -12.02 16.21
C SER A 185 7.45 -12.76 16.13
N GLY A 186 8.13 -12.91 17.25
CA GLY A 186 9.43 -13.56 17.40
C GLY A 186 10.64 -12.66 17.21
N PHE A 187 10.42 -11.36 16.91
CA PHE A 187 11.48 -10.34 16.87
C PHE A 187 11.55 -9.52 18.17
N GLU A 188 10.53 -9.65 19.02
CA GLU A 188 10.44 -8.91 20.27
C GLU A 188 11.68 -9.13 21.15
N ASN A 189 12.15 -8.08 21.80
CA ASN A 189 13.30 -8.09 22.69
C ASN A 189 14.63 -8.52 22.05
N GLY A 190 14.80 -8.35 20.75
CA GLY A 190 16.04 -8.66 20.02
C GLY A 190 16.42 -10.14 20.00
N GLY A 191 15.48 -11.03 20.39
CA GLY A 191 15.74 -12.44 20.65
C GLY A 191 16.16 -13.29 19.46
N GLN A 192 16.20 -12.75 18.22
CA GLN A 192 16.43 -13.55 17.02
C GLN A 192 17.28 -12.85 15.96
N GLY A 193 18.53 -12.48 16.29
CA GLY A 193 19.44 -11.79 15.36
C GLY A 193 19.61 -12.49 14.01
N ASN A 194 19.59 -13.82 13.96
CA ASN A 194 19.61 -14.55 12.70
C ASN A 194 18.33 -14.33 11.89
N ALA A 195 17.16 -14.23 12.54
CA ALA A 195 15.90 -14.00 11.87
C ALA A 195 15.81 -12.58 11.27
N VAL A 196 16.37 -11.56 11.93
CA VAL A 196 16.51 -10.21 11.37
C VAL A 196 17.28 -10.27 10.06
N ARG A 197 18.49 -10.85 10.07
CA ARG A 197 19.29 -11.01 8.87
C ARG A 197 18.56 -11.79 7.78
N GLN A 198 17.98 -12.94 8.13
CA GLN A 198 17.25 -13.79 7.18
C GLN A 198 16.03 -13.08 6.56
N SER A 199 15.31 -12.28 7.32
CA SER A 199 14.16 -11.51 6.80
C SER A 199 14.59 -10.42 5.84
N VAL A 200 15.72 -9.75 6.09
CA VAL A 200 16.32 -8.80 5.16
C VAL A 200 16.79 -9.50 3.89
N ASP A 201 17.51 -10.62 4.02
CA ASP A 201 17.99 -11.41 2.88
C ASP A 201 16.79 -11.90 2.01
N ALA A 202 15.70 -12.34 2.65
CA ALA A 202 14.49 -12.75 1.95
C ALA A 202 13.84 -11.60 1.15
N CYS A 203 13.80 -10.39 1.73
CA CYS A 203 13.30 -9.20 1.03
C CYS A 203 14.21 -8.79 -0.13
N ILE A 204 15.54 -8.72 0.07
CA ILE A 204 16.51 -8.36 -0.98
C ILE A 204 16.43 -9.33 -2.17
N ASN A 205 16.33 -10.63 -1.90
CA ASN A 205 16.30 -11.65 -2.96
C ASN A 205 14.99 -11.67 -3.75
N ALA A 206 13.92 -11.09 -3.21
CA ALA A 206 12.59 -11.09 -3.82
C ALA A 206 12.05 -9.69 -4.17
N SER A 207 12.91 -8.66 -4.15
CA SER A 207 12.56 -7.28 -4.53
C SER A 207 13.78 -6.54 -5.07
N ASP A 208 13.62 -5.25 -5.39
CA ASP A 208 14.72 -4.42 -5.94
C ASP A 208 15.60 -3.80 -4.85
N GLY A 209 15.26 -3.98 -3.58
CA GLY A 209 15.99 -3.41 -2.46
C GLY A 209 15.36 -3.77 -1.12
N TYR A 210 15.78 -3.09 -0.07
CA TYR A 210 15.21 -3.31 1.26
C TYR A 210 15.09 -2.02 2.07
N PHE A 211 14.24 -2.07 3.08
CA PHE A 211 14.25 -1.12 4.20
C PHE A 211 14.01 -1.89 5.51
N LEU A 212 14.26 -1.24 6.64
CA LEU A 212 14.03 -1.83 7.97
C LEU A 212 13.04 -0.99 8.76
N PHE A 213 12.03 -1.59 9.29
CA PHE A 213 11.16 -0.99 10.28
C PHE A 213 11.43 -1.64 11.64
N ASP A 214 12.01 -0.90 12.64
CA ASP A 214 12.47 0.47 12.44
C ASP A 214 13.82 0.72 13.16
N MET A 215 14.31 1.92 13.04
CA MET A 215 15.62 2.34 13.61
C MET A 215 15.65 2.30 15.14
N VAL A 216 14.50 2.44 15.82
CA VAL A 216 14.43 2.30 17.29
C VAL A 216 14.85 0.91 17.70
N HIS A 217 14.34 -0.12 17.04
CA HIS A 217 14.66 -1.52 17.33
C HIS A 217 16.09 -1.88 16.90
N VAL A 218 16.56 -1.34 15.76
CA VAL A 218 17.96 -1.52 15.35
C VAL A 218 18.92 -0.94 16.40
N ARG A 219 18.62 0.24 16.97
CA ARG A 219 19.45 0.84 18.02
C ARG A 219 19.37 0.10 19.36
N GLN A 220 18.24 -0.52 19.64
CA GLN A 220 18.00 -1.23 20.90
C GLN A 220 18.62 -2.63 20.89
N TYR A 221 18.64 -3.32 19.75
CA TYR A 221 18.98 -4.74 19.64
C TYR A 221 20.10 -5.05 18.63
N GLY A 222 20.61 -4.03 17.93
CA GLY A 222 21.66 -4.15 16.91
C GLY A 222 23.10 -4.15 17.44
#